data_1886b6700f946c1f7df3ec9732fd6e61
#
_entry.id   1886b6700f946c1f7df3ec9732fd6e61
#
_cell.length_a   1.000
_cell.length_b   1.000
_cell.length_c   1.000
_cell.angle_alpha   90.00
_cell.angle_beta   90.00
_cell.angle_gamma   90.00
#
_symmetry.space_group_name_H-M   'P 1'
#
loop_
_entity.id
_entity.type
_entity.pdbx_description
1 polymer ?
#
loop_
_entity_poly.entity_id
_entity_poly.type
_entity_poly.pdbx_seq_one_letter_code
_entity_poly.pdbx_strand_id
1 'polypeptide(L)'
;MGTVKATIGNNSYIGAFGIATDSFILITANSTNTERLILEDALEVKAHQVSIDGSGLIGVYVVANSNGILVPEMTDKRETLKLKEAFPNVQVDTIQTSLNALRNNILANDKIAFVNNQYIPAEIKKIEDVLGVEVIRRQIGSFDTVGANNIITNKGIVLNNTATDEDIEFIKTKIKSVSQSTANTGSSSIGLCTISNSNGLVVGRQTTGFELVRMTDGLDL
;
A
#
# COMPACT_ATOMS: atom_id res chain seq x y z
N MET A 1 -16.34 -10.17 -4.55
CA MET A 1 -15.41 -9.98 -3.41
C MET A 1 -14.36 -11.06 -3.46
N GLY A 2 -13.15 -10.69 -3.80
CA GLY A 2 -12.08 -11.62 -4.05
C GLY A 2 -11.03 -11.62 -2.95
N THR A 3 -10.94 -12.72 -2.20
CA THR A 3 -9.80 -12.97 -1.32
C THR A 3 -8.99 -14.12 -1.89
N VAL A 4 -7.75 -13.87 -2.32
CA VAL A 4 -6.93 -14.83 -3.07
C VAL A 4 -5.52 -14.88 -2.51
N LYS A 5 -4.90 -16.07 -2.55
CA LYS A 5 -3.48 -16.27 -2.27
C LYS A 5 -2.70 -16.29 -3.57
N ALA A 6 -1.63 -15.49 -3.67
CA ALA A 6 -0.81 -15.40 -4.88
C ALA A 6 0.70 -15.34 -4.58
N THR A 7 1.47 -15.38 -5.66
CA THR A 7 2.89 -15.01 -5.68
C THR A 7 3.12 -14.09 -6.88
N ILE A 8 4.13 -13.23 -6.80
CA ILE A 8 4.64 -12.45 -7.92
C ILE A 8 6.12 -12.81 -8.08
N GLY A 9 6.50 -13.31 -9.25
CA GLY A 9 7.86 -13.82 -9.48
C GLY A 9 8.25 -14.95 -8.51
N ASN A 10 7.30 -15.83 -8.15
CA ASN A 10 7.45 -16.88 -7.12
C ASN A 10 7.72 -16.36 -5.69
N ASN A 11 7.55 -15.06 -5.44
CA ASN A 11 7.73 -14.44 -4.13
C ASN A 11 6.38 -14.27 -3.42
N SER A 12 6.29 -14.63 -2.13
CA SER A 12 5.09 -14.44 -1.30
C SER A 12 5.01 -13.04 -0.68
N TYR A 13 6.03 -12.20 -0.77
CA TYR A 13 5.97 -10.78 -0.39
C TYR A 13 5.45 -9.94 -1.56
N ILE A 14 4.25 -10.25 -2.01
CA ILE A 14 3.63 -9.69 -3.22
C ILE A 14 3.46 -8.18 -3.17
N GLY A 15 3.21 -7.61 -1.98
CA GLY A 15 3.07 -6.18 -1.74
C GLY A 15 4.34 -5.38 -2.00
N ALA A 16 5.52 -6.03 -2.08
CA ALA A 16 6.74 -5.38 -2.54
C ALA A 16 6.72 -5.03 -4.04
N PHE A 17 5.93 -5.76 -4.83
CA PHE A 17 5.91 -5.67 -6.29
C PHE A 17 4.71 -4.90 -6.86
N GLY A 18 3.77 -4.50 -6.02
CA GLY A 18 2.59 -3.75 -6.47
C GLY A 18 1.84 -3.04 -5.35
N ILE A 19 1.00 -2.11 -5.76
CA ILE A 19 0.07 -1.37 -4.91
C ILE A 19 -1.27 -1.26 -5.63
N ALA A 20 -2.38 -1.35 -4.89
CA ALA A 20 -3.72 -1.14 -5.42
C ALA A 20 -4.39 0.06 -4.75
N THR A 21 -5.25 0.71 -5.50
CA THR A 21 -6.23 1.71 -5.09
C THR A 21 -7.63 1.20 -5.44
N ASP A 22 -8.67 1.95 -5.14
CA ASP A 22 -10.04 1.62 -5.58
C ASP A 22 -10.26 1.91 -7.08
N SER A 23 -9.26 2.47 -7.78
CA SER A 23 -9.36 2.88 -9.19
C SER A 23 -8.41 2.14 -10.12
N PHE A 24 -7.25 1.69 -9.62
CA PHE A 24 -6.21 1.03 -10.43
C PHE A 24 -5.22 0.24 -9.56
N ILE A 25 -4.44 -0.61 -10.23
CA ILE A 25 -3.28 -1.30 -9.65
C ILE A 25 -2.03 -0.86 -10.40
N LEU A 26 -0.95 -0.55 -9.67
CA LEU A 26 0.41 -0.46 -10.22
C LEU A 26 1.16 -1.73 -9.82
N ILE A 27 1.72 -2.43 -10.82
CA ILE A 27 2.44 -3.69 -10.60
C ILE A 27 3.76 -3.67 -11.39
N THR A 28 4.73 -4.42 -10.91
CA THR A 28 6.03 -4.57 -11.58
C THR A 28 5.89 -4.90 -13.07
N ALA A 29 6.71 -4.25 -13.91
CA ALA A 29 6.78 -4.54 -15.34
C ALA A 29 7.13 -6.00 -15.66
N ASN A 30 7.76 -6.70 -14.72
CA ASN A 30 8.16 -8.10 -14.86
C ASN A 30 7.04 -9.10 -14.50
N SER A 31 5.85 -8.63 -14.11
CA SER A 31 4.71 -9.51 -13.82
C SER A 31 4.21 -10.22 -15.06
N THR A 32 3.81 -11.48 -14.89
CA THR A 32 3.18 -12.28 -15.95
C THR A 32 1.73 -11.86 -16.17
N ASN A 33 1.16 -12.21 -17.33
CA ASN A 33 -0.27 -12.00 -17.59
C ASN A 33 -1.16 -12.71 -16.55
N THR A 34 -0.78 -13.90 -16.12
CA THR A 34 -1.54 -14.66 -15.10
C THR A 34 -1.55 -13.93 -13.76
N GLU A 35 -0.40 -13.44 -13.29
CA GLU A 35 -0.30 -12.67 -12.05
C GLU A 35 -1.14 -11.40 -12.11
N ARG A 36 -1.09 -10.67 -13.24
CA ARG A 36 -1.89 -9.49 -13.47
C ARG A 36 -3.39 -9.78 -13.43
N LEU A 37 -3.85 -10.82 -14.14
CA LEU A 37 -5.27 -11.19 -14.18
C LEU A 37 -5.80 -11.64 -12.82
N ILE A 38 -5.00 -12.33 -12.01
CA ILE A 38 -5.38 -12.69 -10.63
C ILE A 38 -5.65 -11.43 -9.80
N LEU A 39 -4.82 -10.39 -9.93
CA LEU A 39 -5.00 -9.13 -9.22
C LEU A 39 -6.23 -8.37 -9.74
N GLU A 40 -6.40 -8.27 -11.05
CA GLU A 40 -7.54 -7.58 -11.67
C GLU A 40 -8.88 -8.22 -11.27
N ASP A 41 -8.94 -9.56 -11.27
CA ASP A 41 -10.16 -10.30 -10.89
C ASP A 41 -10.47 -10.14 -9.39
N ALA A 42 -9.46 -10.27 -8.53
CA ALA A 42 -9.66 -10.17 -7.09
C ALA A 42 -9.98 -8.76 -6.60
N LEU A 43 -9.41 -7.73 -7.23
CA LEU A 43 -9.50 -6.34 -6.80
C LEU A 43 -10.44 -5.48 -7.66
N GLU A 44 -11.00 -6.06 -8.73
CA GLU A 44 -11.99 -5.47 -9.63
C GLU A 44 -11.55 -4.15 -10.29
N VAL A 45 -10.24 -3.95 -10.46
CA VAL A 45 -9.65 -2.77 -11.12
C VAL A 45 -8.50 -3.16 -12.04
N LYS A 46 -8.17 -2.30 -13.01
CA LYS A 46 -7.13 -2.57 -14.01
C LYS A 46 -5.73 -2.45 -13.43
N ALA A 47 -4.85 -3.36 -13.84
CA ALA A 47 -3.44 -3.37 -13.50
C ALA A 47 -2.58 -2.77 -14.62
N HIS A 48 -1.72 -1.82 -14.23
CA HIS A 48 -0.76 -1.15 -15.09
C HIS A 48 0.65 -1.59 -14.70
N GLN A 49 1.38 -2.12 -15.67
CA GLN A 49 2.77 -2.52 -15.47
C GLN A 49 3.70 -1.31 -15.56
N VAL A 50 4.49 -1.10 -14.50
CA VAL A 50 5.39 0.04 -14.35
C VAL A 50 6.75 -0.37 -13.78
N SER A 51 7.74 0.52 -13.89
CA SER A 51 9.03 0.44 -13.20
C SER A 51 9.35 1.78 -12.53
N ILE A 52 10.18 1.77 -11.51
CA ILE A 52 10.65 2.96 -10.79
C ILE A 52 12.17 2.89 -10.73
N ASP A 53 12.83 3.79 -11.46
CA ASP A 53 14.29 3.80 -11.66
C ASP A 53 14.82 2.42 -12.14
N GLY A 54 14.07 1.80 -13.07
CA GLY A 54 14.33 0.44 -13.56
C GLY A 54 14.03 -0.68 -12.56
N SER A 55 13.63 -0.36 -11.32
CA SER A 55 13.28 -1.34 -10.30
C SER A 55 11.85 -1.86 -10.47
N GLY A 56 11.64 -3.15 -10.18
CA GLY A 56 10.32 -3.78 -10.09
C GLY A 56 9.69 -3.71 -8.70
N LEU A 57 10.31 -3.06 -7.71
CA LEU A 57 9.82 -2.96 -6.32
C LEU A 57 8.80 -1.82 -6.17
N ILE A 58 7.74 -1.87 -6.95
CA ILE A 58 6.71 -0.81 -7.04
C ILE A 58 6.09 -0.55 -5.67
N GLY A 59 5.70 -1.60 -4.96
CA GLY A 59 5.09 -1.49 -3.64
C GLY A 59 6.05 -1.15 -2.50
N VAL A 60 7.32 -0.87 -2.80
CA VAL A 60 8.30 -0.29 -1.87
C VAL A 60 8.42 1.21 -2.12
N TYR A 61 8.51 1.61 -3.38
CA TYR A 61 8.84 2.98 -3.78
C TYR A 61 7.62 3.87 -4.02
N VAL A 62 6.50 3.32 -4.50
CA VAL A 62 5.33 4.11 -4.89
C VAL A 62 4.29 4.11 -3.79
N VAL A 63 3.81 5.30 -3.40
CA VAL A 63 2.55 5.42 -2.68
C VAL A 63 1.48 6.00 -3.60
N ALA A 64 0.28 5.43 -3.55
CA ALA A 64 -0.84 5.86 -4.36
C ALA A 64 -2.17 5.68 -3.63
N ASN A 65 -3.12 6.52 -4.00
CA ASN A 65 -4.54 6.38 -3.71
C ASN A 65 -5.35 6.77 -4.97
N SER A 66 -6.66 6.87 -4.91
CA SER A 66 -7.47 7.23 -6.09
C SER A 66 -7.23 8.66 -6.59
N ASN A 67 -6.64 9.55 -5.77
CA ASN A 67 -6.40 10.96 -6.10
C ASN A 67 -5.00 11.21 -6.66
N GLY A 68 -4.00 10.48 -6.19
CA GLY A 68 -2.60 10.78 -6.49
C GLY A 68 -1.66 9.58 -6.48
N ILE A 69 -0.55 9.75 -7.20
CA ILE A 69 0.61 8.84 -7.24
C ILE A 69 1.83 9.66 -6.90
N LEU A 70 2.53 9.29 -5.83
CA LEU A 70 3.76 9.92 -5.39
C LEU A 70 4.93 8.93 -5.53
N VAL A 71 5.98 9.37 -6.22
CA VAL A 71 7.20 8.57 -6.45
C VAL A 71 8.42 9.31 -5.89
N PRO A 72 9.52 8.64 -5.53
CA PRO A 72 10.72 9.30 -5.06
C PRO A 72 11.38 10.12 -6.18
N GLU A 73 12.09 11.21 -5.83
CA GLU A 73 12.76 12.09 -6.79
C GLU A 73 13.79 11.37 -7.68
N MET A 74 14.35 10.26 -7.20
CA MET A 74 15.28 9.43 -7.98
C MET A 74 14.64 8.73 -9.19
N THR A 75 13.31 8.72 -9.30
CA THR A 75 12.59 8.08 -10.40
C THR A 75 12.95 8.74 -11.74
N ASP A 76 13.27 7.94 -12.76
CA ASP A 76 13.57 8.44 -14.11
C ASP A 76 12.43 9.33 -14.63
N LYS A 77 12.79 10.46 -15.23
CA LYS A 77 11.81 11.42 -15.78
C LYS A 77 10.88 10.80 -16.82
N ARG A 78 11.37 9.83 -17.62
CA ARG A 78 10.56 9.14 -18.63
C ARG A 78 9.53 8.23 -17.98
N GLU A 79 9.86 7.59 -16.85
CA GLU A 79 8.92 6.77 -16.09
C GLU A 79 7.84 7.65 -15.46
N THR A 80 8.21 8.78 -14.85
CA THR A 80 7.27 9.76 -14.32
C THR A 80 6.33 10.32 -15.40
N LEU A 81 6.85 10.61 -16.61
CA LEU A 81 6.03 11.06 -17.73
C LEU A 81 5.04 9.98 -18.17
N LYS A 82 5.47 8.72 -18.31
CA LYS A 82 4.58 7.59 -18.65
C LYS A 82 3.46 7.42 -17.61
N LEU A 83 3.75 7.60 -16.33
CA LEU A 83 2.72 7.59 -15.30
C LEU A 83 1.71 8.72 -15.49
N LYS A 84 2.16 9.94 -15.78
CA LYS A 84 1.26 11.10 -16.06
C LYS A 84 0.38 10.86 -17.30
N GLU A 85 0.93 10.27 -18.35
CA GLU A 85 0.20 9.92 -19.57
C GLU A 85 -0.82 8.80 -19.34
N ALA A 86 -0.45 7.77 -18.54
CA ALA A 86 -1.34 6.66 -18.23
C ALA A 86 -2.49 7.05 -17.28
N PHE A 87 -2.28 8.07 -16.44
CA PHE A 87 -3.22 8.51 -15.41
C PHE A 87 -3.52 10.01 -15.52
N PRO A 88 -4.17 10.49 -16.61
CA PRO A 88 -4.38 11.92 -16.86
C PRO A 88 -5.28 12.62 -15.83
N ASN A 89 -6.09 11.88 -15.09
CA ASN A 89 -7.00 12.40 -14.07
C ASN A 89 -6.49 12.18 -12.63
N VAL A 90 -5.29 11.64 -12.46
CA VAL A 90 -4.66 11.39 -11.16
C VAL A 90 -3.43 12.29 -11.05
N GLN A 91 -3.26 12.94 -9.90
CA GLN A 91 -2.09 13.78 -9.68
C GLN A 91 -0.83 12.90 -9.54
N VAL A 92 0.14 13.04 -10.44
CA VAL A 92 1.41 12.30 -10.39
C VAL A 92 2.55 13.28 -10.12
N ASP A 93 3.29 13.08 -9.04
CA ASP A 93 4.42 13.94 -8.70
C ASP A 93 5.55 13.19 -7.98
N THR A 94 6.68 13.87 -7.80
CA THR A 94 7.86 13.36 -7.11
C THR A 94 8.03 14.03 -5.75
N ILE A 95 8.70 13.35 -4.82
CA ILE A 95 9.08 13.91 -3.52
C ILE A 95 10.58 13.72 -3.27
N GLN A 96 11.23 14.80 -2.85
CA GLN A 96 12.60 14.78 -2.36
C GLN A 96 12.58 14.47 -0.87
N THR A 97 13.14 13.32 -0.49
CA THR A 97 13.18 12.85 0.89
C THR A 97 14.32 11.84 1.07
N SER A 98 14.84 11.72 2.29
CA SER A 98 15.74 10.62 2.65
C SER A 98 15.00 9.28 2.80
N LEU A 99 13.67 9.30 2.95
CA LEU A 99 12.81 8.14 3.10
C LEU A 99 12.30 7.63 1.74
N ASN A 100 13.21 7.33 0.80
CA ASN A 100 12.89 6.99 -0.59
C ASN A 100 11.97 5.77 -0.78
N ALA A 101 11.94 4.85 0.17
CA ALA A 101 10.98 3.75 0.20
C ALA A 101 9.60 4.26 0.66
N LEU A 102 8.94 5.08 -0.19
CA LEU A 102 7.78 5.86 0.20
C LEU A 102 6.65 4.99 0.75
N ARG A 103 6.30 3.89 0.05
CA ARG A 103 5.21 3.01 0.46
C ARG A 103 5.49 2.33 1.80
N ASN A 104 6.76 2.06 2.12
CA ASN A 104 7.10 1.50 3.43
C ASN A 104 6.85 2.51 4.57
N ASN A 105 7.00 3.80 4.30
CA ASN A 105 6.92 4.89 5.27
C ASN A 105 5.57 5.63 5.26
N ILE A 106 4.69 5.36 4.29
CA ILE A 106 3.39 6.01 4.11
C ILE A 106 2.33 4.94 3.94
N LEU A 107 1.32 4.96 4.80
CA LEU A 107 0.13 4.12 4.76
C LEU A 107 -1.08 5.00 4.46
N ALA A 108 -1.62 4.95 3.24
CA ALA A 108 -2.66 5.88 2.80
C ALA A 108 -3.87 5.16 2.19
N ASN A 109 -5.05 5.73 2.41
CA ASN A 109 -6.26 5.53 1.63
C ASN A 109 -6.71 6.85 0.97
N ASP A 110 -7.96 6.98 0.52
CA ASP A 110 -8.44 8.20 -0.14
C ASP A 110 -8.83 9.33 0.83
N LYS A 111 -8.68 9.15 2.14
CA LYS A 111 -9.12 10.09 3.18
C LYS A 111 -8.01 10.50 4.15
N ILE A 112 -7.11 9.57 4.48
CA ILE A 112 -6.10 9.75 5.51
C ILE A 112 -4.81 9.02 5.14
N ALA A 113 -3.68 9.56 5.57
CA ALA A 113 -2.39 8.87 5.53
C ALA A 113 -1.71 8.90 6.90
N PHE A 114 -1.23 7.76 7.35
CA PHE A 114 -0.29 7.65 8.46
C PHE A 114 1.12 7.60 7.88
N VAL A 115 2.03 8.38 8.45
CA VAL A 115 3.40 8.49 7.93
C VAL A 115 4.44 8.36 9.04
N ASN A 116 5.63 7.92 8.64
CA ASN A 116 6.81 7.87 9.51
C ASN A 116 7.05 9.22 10.20
N ASN A 117 7.39 9.18 11.48
CA ASN A 117 7.61 10.37 12.32
C ASN A 117 8.77 11.25 11.84
N GLN A 118 9.69 10.73 11.02
CA GLN A 118 10.85 11.45 10.50
C GLN A 118 10.53 12.40 9.34
N TYR A 119 9.34 12.31 8.72
CA TYR A 119 8.94 13.27 7.69
C TYR A 119 8.88 14.68 8.24
N ILE A 120 9.52 15.64 7.56
CA ILE A 120 9.51 17.06 7.92
C ILE A 120 8.23 17.76 7.39
N PRO A 121 7.87 18.94 7.91
CA PRO A 121 6.62 19.61 7.53
C PRO A 121 6.46 19.88 6.01
N ALA A 122 7.54 20.17 5.30
CA ALA A 122 7.50 20.38 3.85
C ALA A 122 7.17 19.11 3.06
N GLU A 123 7.70 17.96 3.50
CA GLU A 123 7.42 16.65 2.92
C GLU A 123 5.97 16.23 3.21
N ILE A 124 5.48 16.47 4.44
CA ILE A 124 4.08 16.23 4.82
C ILE A 124 3.14 17.02 3.92
N LYS A 125 3.41 18.33 3.75
CA LYS A 125 2.61 19.17 2.85
C LYS A 125 2.59 18.63 1.42
N LYS A 126 3.72 18.14 0.93
CA LYS A 126 3.80 17.51 -0.39
C LYS A 126 2.95 16.23 -0.50
N ILE A 127 2.95 15.39 0.55
CA ILE A 127 2.14 14.16 0.61
C ILE A 127 0.65 14.53 0.63
N GLU A 128 0.25 15.51 1.46
CA GLU A 128 -1.13 16.03 1.51
C GLU A 128 -1.60 16.55 0.15
N ASP A 129 -0.78 17.38 -0.50
CA ASP A 129 -1.13 18.01 -1.77
C ASP A 129 -1.30 16.99 -2.90
N VAL A 130 -0.45 15.94 -2.95
CA VAL A 130 -0.51 14.93 -4.02
C VAL A 130 -1.61 13.90 -3.77
N LEU A 131 -1.72 13.39 -2.54
CA LEU A 131 -2.69 12.35 -2.22
C LEU A 131 -4.08 12.90 -1.88
N GLY A 132 -4.20 14.22 -1.62
CA GLY A 132 -5.47 14.86 -1.28
C GLY A 132 -6.06 14.39 0.06
N VAL A 133 -5.22 14.13 1.09
CA VAL A 133 -5.62 13.51 2.35
C VAL A 133 -5.08 14.24 3.57
N GLU A 134 -5.72 14.03 4.74
CA GLU A 134 -5.11 14.39 6.04
C GLU A 134 -3.91 13.50 6.30
N VAL A 135 -2.76 14.08 6.68
CA VAL A 135 -1.53 13.33 7.01
C VAL A 135 -1.26 13.38 8.50
N ILE A 136 -1.09 12.22 9.11
CA ILE A 136 -0.79 12.06 10.52
C ILE A 136 0.56 11.34 10.68
N ARG A 137 1.52 12.01 11.33
CA ARG A 137 2.76 11.36 11.76
C ARG A 137 2.47 10.43 12.92
N ARG A 138 2.77 9.15 12.77
CA ARG A 138 2.58 8.16 13.82
C ARG A 138 3.39 6.90 13.58
N GLN A 139 4.09 6.43 14.60
CA GLN A 139 4.55 5.06 14.70
C GLN A 139 3.37 4.17 15.07
N ILE A 140 3.31 2.94 14.56
CA ILE A 140 2.28 1.96 14.91
C ILE A 140 2.97 0.69 15.43
N GLY A 141 2.76 0.41 16.72
CA GLY A 141 3.50 -0.64 17.42
C GLY A 141 5.00 -0.32 17.45
N SER A 142 5.81 -1.30 17.08
CA SER A 142 7.27 -1.17 17.09
C SER A 142 7.85 -0.60 15.79
N PHE A 143 7.01 -0.13 14.83
CA PHE A 143 7.46 0.19 13.48
C PHE A 143 7.14 1.62 13.07
N ASP A 144 8.19 2.37 12.67
CA ASP A 144 8.06 3.65 11.96
C ASP A 144 7.72 3.44 10.47
N THR A 145 8.00 2.26 9.93
CA THR A 145 7.66 1.87 8.55
C THR A 145 6.18 1.45 8.45
N VAL A 146 5.30 2.41 8.71
CA VAL A 146 3.85 2.16 8.87
C VAL A 146 3.20 1.49 7.67
N GLY A 147 3.64 1.79 6.46
CA GLY A 147 3.09 1.20 5.24
C GLY A 147 3.59 -0.21 4.95
N ALA A 148 4.84 -0.55 5.33
CA ALA A 148 5.35 -1.91 5.21
C ALA A 148 4.67 -2.89 6.19
N ASN A 149 4.28 -2.38 7.36
CA ASN A 149 3.83 -3.20 8.48
C ASN A 149 2.30 -3.19 8.70
N ASN A 150 1.57 -2.38 7.96
CA ASN A 150 0.11 -2.31 8.05
C ASN A 150 -0.53 -2.25 6.67
N ILE A 151 -1.83 -2.49 6.57
CA ILE A 151 -2.63 -2.33 5.34
C ILE A 151 -3.88 -1.50 5.65
N ILE A 152 -4.27 -0.65 4.70
CA ILE A 152 -5.42 0.24 4.81
C ILE A 152 -6.19 0.26 3.48
N THR A 153 -7.51 0.32 3.57
CA THR A 153 -8.44 0.58 2.46
C THR A 153 -9.40 1.70 2.86
N ASN A 154 -10.34 2.07 2.01
CA ASN A 154 -11.39 3.03 2.39
C ASN A 154 -12.42 2.45 3.36
N LYS A 155 -12.41 1.13 3.60
CA LYS A 155 -13.33 0.42 4.51
C LYS A 155 -12.72 0.16 5.88
N GLY A 156 -11.41 -0.13 5.94
CA GLY A 156 -10.80 -0.52 7.20
C GLY A 156 -9.28 -0.61 7.16
N ILE A 157 -8.70 -1.06 8.28
CA ILE A 157 -7.26 -1.17 8.48
C ILE A 157 -6.91 -2.46 9.23
N VAL A 158 -5.80 -3.08 8.84
CA VAL A 158 -5.19 -4.17 9.59
C VAL A 158 -3.83 -3.70 10.10
N LEU A 159 -3.68 -3.72 11.39
CA LEU A 159 -2.46 -3.34 12.10
C LEU A 159 -1.55 -4.57 12.27
N ASN A 160 -0.26 -4.33 12.33
CA ASN A 160 0.71 -5.35 12.69
C ASN A 160 0.49 -5.87 14.13
N ASN A 161 1.01 -7.04 14.43
CA ASN A 161 0.82 -7.73 15.71
C ASN A 161 1.53 -7.08 16.92
N THR A 162 2.29 -6.00 16.71
CA THR A 162 2.93 -5.23 17.80
C THR A 162 2.19 -3.93 18.14
N ALA A 163 1.11 -3.60 17.40
CA ALA A 163 0.29 -2.43 17.69
C ALA A 163 -0.31 -2.54 19.10
N THR A 164 -0.23 -1.46 19.87
CA THR A 164 -0.68 -1.39 21.25
C THR A 164 -2.19 -1.09 21.32
N ASP A 165 -2.79 -1.28 22.49
CA ASP A 165 -4.19 -0.87 22.72
C ASP A 165 -4.38 0.64 22.49
N GLU A 166 -3.38 1.46 22.83
CA GLU A 166 -3.39 2.91 22.56
C GLU A 166 -3.40 3.20 21.04
N ASP A 167 -2.63 2.43 20.26
CA ASP A 167 -2.66 2.56 18.80
C ASP A 167 -4.04 2.22 18.25
N ILE A 168 -4.62 1.10 18.70
CA ILE A 168 -5.93 0.63 18.26
C ILE A 168 -7.01 1.66 18.58
N GLU A 169 -7.05 2.17 19.82
CA GLU A 169 -8.04 3.15 20.24
C GLU A 169 -7.90 4.47 19.45
N PHE A 170 -6.66 4.94 19.24
CA PHE A 170 -6.45 6.12 18.40
C PHE A 170 -6.93 5.90 16.96
N ILE A 171 -6.55 4.78 16.35
CA ILE A 171 -6.92 4.45 14.96
C ILE A 171 -8.44 4.34 14.82
N LYS A 172 -9.16 3.77 15.79
CA LYS A 172 -10.63 3.70 15.82
C LYS A 172 -11.31 5.07 15.79
N THR A 173 -10.64 6.13 16.22
CA THR A 173 -11.17 7.50 16.09
C THR A 173 -11.20 7.99 14.63
N LYS A 174 -10.43 7.37 13.74
CA LYS A 174 -10.26 7.74 12.34
C LYS A 174 -10.84 6.72 11.36
N ILE A 175 -10.79 5.43 11.70
CA ILE A 175 -11.18 4.31 10.84
C ILE A 175 -12.08 3.36 11.62
N LYS A 176 -13.24 3.02 11.05
CA LYS A 176 -14.28 2.27 11.75
C LYS A 176 -13.89 0.79 11.97
N SER A 177 -13.39 0.13 10.93
CA SER A 177 -13.00 -1.29 11.01
C SER A 177 -11.50 -1.42 11.25
N VAL A 178 -11.13 -2.09 12.33
CA VAL A 178 -9.74 -2.25 12.78
C VAL A 178 -9.52 -3.68 13.28
N SER A 179 -8.51 -4.34 12.77
CA SER A 179 -8.02 -5.62 13.32
C SER A 179 -6.50 -5.63 13.45
N GLN A 180 -5.97 -6.68 14.07
CA GLN A 180 -4.54 -6.98 14.10
C GLN A 180 -4.28 -8.34 13.47
N SER A 181 -3.22 -8.45 12.67
CA SER A 181 -2.79 -9.71 12.07
C SER A 181 -1.28 -9.79 11.88
N THR A 182 -0.85 -10.94 11.41
CA THR A 182 0.40 -11.19 10.69
C THR A 182 0.06 -11.71 9.30
N ALA A 183 1.05 -11.92 8.45
CA ALA A 183 0.91 -12.55 7.14
C ALA A 183 2.06 -13.54 6.89
N ASN A 184 1.93 -14.39 5.87
CA ASN A 184 2.98 -15.33 5.47
C ASN A 184 3.59 -16.10 6.67
N THR A 185 2.70 -16.69 7.51
CA THR A 185 3.09 -17.51 8.68
C THR A 185 3.83 -16.72 9.78
N GLY A 186 3.32 -15.53 10.13
CA GLY A 186 3.79 -14.77 11.29
C GLY A 186 4.60 -13.52 10.96
N SER A 187 4.71 -13.11 9.71
CA SER A 187 5.39 -11.85 9.34
C SER A 187 4.60 -10.64 9.83
N SER A 188 5.26 -9.73 10.55
CA SER A 188 4.71 -8.43 10.94
C SER A 188 4.70 -7.42 9.78
N SER A 189 5.38 -7.72 8.66
CA SER A 189 5.41 -6.87 7.48
C SER A 189 4.21 -7.16 6.57
N ILE A 190 3.00 -7.02 7.11
CA ILE A 190 1.77 -7.39 6.41
C ILE A 190 1.55 -6.58 5.14
N GLY A 191 1.94 -5.31 5.11
CA GLY A 191 1.86 -4.47 3.90
C GLY A 191 2.72 -4.98 2.75
N LEU A 192 3.89 -5.57 3.04
CA LEU A 192 4.73 -6.19 2.02
C LEU A 192 4.20 -7.57 1.56
N CYS A 193 3.32 -8.19 2.35
CA CYS A 193 2.74 -9.49 2.03
C CYS A 193 1.41 -9.39 1.29
N THR A 194 0.86 -8.17 1.08
CA THR A 194 -0.51 -7.97 0.60
C THR A 194 -0.63 -6.90 -0.47
N ILE A 195 -1.61 -7.06 -1.35
CA ILE A 195 -2.13 -6.01 -2.24
C ILE A 195 -3.65 -5.99 -2.04
N SER A 196 -4.22 -4.85 -1.63
CA SER A 196 -5.63 -4.74 -1.29
C SER A 196 -6.23 -3.41 -1.68
N ASN A 197 -7.53 -3.39 -1.89
CA ASN A 197 -8.38 -2.22 -2.02
C ASN A 197 -9.74 -2.49 -1.36
N SER A 198 -10.73 -1.62 -1.54
CA SER A 198 -12.07 -1.81 -0.94
C SER A 198 -12.87 -2.97 -1.55
N ASN A 199 -12.46 -3.53 -2.67
CA ASN A 199 -13.16 -4.64 -3.35
C ASN A 199 -12.61 -6.01 -2.99
N GLY A 200 -11.32 -6.09 -2.58
CA GLY A 200 -10.70 -7.37 -2.32
C GLY A 200 -9.32 -7.33 -1.68
N LEU A 201 -8.82 -8.52 -1.40
CA LEU A 201 -7.54 -8.76 -0.73
C LEU A 201 -6.77 -9.88 -1.44
N VAL A 202 -5.57 -9.57 -1.91
CA VAL A 202 -4.62 -10.58 -2.38
C VAL A 202 -3.47 -10.67 -1.39
N VAL A 203 -3.18 -11.88 -0.92
CA VAL A 203 -2.14 -12.14 0.09
C VAL A 203 -1.09 -13.11 -0.44
N GLY A 204 0.10 -13.02 0.13
CA GLY A 204 1.16 -13.98 -0.17
C GLY A 204 0.75 -15.42 0.11
N ARG A 205 1.20 -16.35 -0.72
CA ARG A 205 0.80 -17.77 -0.70
C ARG A 205 0.98 -18.45 0.65
N GLN A 206 1.95 -18.00 1.46
CA GLN A 206 2.24 -18.58 2.78
C GLN A 206 1.32 -18.08 3.89
N THR A 207 0.43 -17.12 3.63
CA THR A 207 -0.53 -16.62 4.60
C THR A 207 -1.49 -17.72 5.03
N THR A 208 -1.66 -17.93 6.33
CA THR A 208 -2.55 -18.95 6.89
C THR A 208 -4.02 -18.56 6.77
N GLY A 209 -4.94 -19.52 6.96
CA GLY A 209 -6.38 -19.23 7.00
C GLY A 209 -6.77 -18.32 8.16
N PHE A 210 -6.12 -18.46 9.32
CA PHE A 210 -6.36 -17.65 10.50
C PHE A 210 -5.93 -16.18 10.30
N GLU A 211 -4.75 -15.96 9.71
CA GLU A 211 -4.30 -14.62 9.34
C GLU A 211 -5.26 -13.97 8.34
N LEU A 212 -5.71 -14.75 7.36
CA LEU A 212 -6.63 -14.27 6.32
C LEU A 212 -7.96 -13.77 6.89
N VAL A 213 -8.60 -14.55 7.77
CA VAL A 213 -9.85 -14.14 8.44
C VAL A 213 -9.68 -12.84 9.19
N ARG A 214 -8.60 -12.67 9.96
CA ARG A 214 -8.32 -11.41 10.67
C ARG A 214 -8.14 -10.23 9.73
N MET A 215 -7.49 -10.45 8.56
CA MET A 215 -7.32 -9.39 7.57
C MET A 215 -8.66 -9.00 6.93
N THR A 216 -9.48 -9.98 6.53
CA THR A 216 -10.80 -9.69 5.94
C THR A 216 -11.71 -8.97 6.92
N ASP A 217 -11.72 -9.38 8.21
CA ASP A 217 -12.49 -8.70 9.26
C ASP A 217 -12.05 -7.23 9.41
N GLY A 218 -10.73 -6.97 9.44
CA GLY A 218 -10.19 -5.61 9.58
C GLY A 218 -10.44 -4.71 8.39
N LEU A 219 -10.55 -5.28 7.18
CA LEU A 219 -10.81 -4.55 5.95
C LEU A 219 -12.30 -4.46 5.58
N ASP A 220 -13.18 -5.07 6.35
CA ASP A 220 -14.63 -5.17 6.11
C ASP A 220 -14.94 -5.78 4.71
N LEU A 221 -14.31 -6.96 4.44
CA LEU A 221 -14.38 -7.72 3.18
C LEU A 221 -15.09 -9.04 3.35
#